data_881d1f58f5ddd65019779c41f63dd88c
#
_entry.id   881d1f58f5ddd65019779c41f63dd88c
#
_cell.length_a   1.000
_cell.length_b   1.000
_cell.length_c   1.000
_cell.angle_alpha   90.00
_cell.angle_beta   90.00
_cell.angle_gamma   90.00
#
_symmetry.space_group_name_H-M   'P 1'
#
loop_
_entity.id
_entity.type
_entity.pdbx_description
1 polymer ?
#
loop_
_entity_poly.entity_id
_entity_poly.type
_entity_poly.pdbx_seq_one_letter_code
_entity_poly.pdbx_strand_id
1 'polypeptide(L)'
;MKTIEIVVPCYNESENIRPLYEAIKGVFAEKLPAYSYTLLFVNDGSSDDSLVVLKKLSEEDKRVKYLSFSRNFGHQLAVKAGLDHSFADAVISMDCDQQHPPALIPELVKRWEEGNQVVATLRTYPPDTPKKKRKSSHHFYELLNMLSDIEIKEGSADFRLLDQEVVKVIREMNENEPFLRGIVPWVGFKQCYIPYTAQARFAGESKYTIKKMLHLATTGVTSFSVKPLYFAVFLGFAFSALSVLYIPYVIYAFVSGTEISGWASLIMTIVFFGGLQLIILGIIGIYIGKIFKQTKARPAYIIQERS
;
A
#
# COMPACT_ATOMS: atom_id res chain seq x y z
N MET A 1 -22.44 -24.43 -2.05
CA MET A 1 -22.07 -23.53 -3.15
C MET A 1 -21.08 -22.55 -2.56
N LYS A 2 -19.86 -22.44 -3.13
CA LYS A 2 -18.86 -21.48 -2.61
C LYS A 2 -19.31 -20.05 -2.87
N THR A 3 -18.95 -19.16 -1.95
CA THR A 3 -19.32 -17.75 -1.97
C THR A 3 -18.10 -16.87 -2.27
N ILE A 4 -18.26 -15.89 -3.12
CA ILE A 4 -17.22 -14.90 -3.46
C ILE A 4 -17.75 -13.51 -3.13
N GLU A 5 -16.99 -12.73 -2.38
CA GLU A 5 -17.32 -11.32 -2.17
C GLU A 5 -16.32 -10.41 -2.90
N ILE A 6 -16.86 -9.45 -3.63
CA ILE A 6 -16.04 -8.46 -4.35
C ILE A 6 -16.07 -7.16 -3.55
N VAL A 7 -14.92 -6.80 -2.98
CA VAL A 7 -14.72 -5.55 -2.24
C VAL A 7 -14.25 -4.46 -3.18
N VAL A 8 -15.02 -3.38 -3.27
CA VAL A 8 -14.78 -2.26 -4.17
C VAL A 8 -14.70 -0.97 -3.37
N PRO A 9 -13.49 -0.46 -3.07
CA PRO A 9 -13.34 0.87 -2.50
C PRO A 9 -13.70 1.94 -3.53
N CYS A 10 -14.46 2.95 -3.12
CA CYS A 10 -14.84 4.06 -3.99
C CYS A 10 -14.73 5.41 -3.26
N TYR A 11 -14.25 6.42 -3.97
CA TYR A 11 -14.15 7.80 -3.50
C TYR A 11 -14.33 8.78 -4.66
N ASN A 12 -15.52 9.41 -4.72
CA ASN A 12 -15.95 10.26 -5.84
C ASN A 12 -15.88 9.50 -7.18
N GLU A 13 -16.67 8.43 -7.27
CA GLU A 13 -16.71 7.48 -8.40
C GLU A 13 -18.15 7.20 -8.86
N SER A 14 -19.07 8.16 -8.69
CA SER A 14 -20.51 8.00 -8.99
C SER A 14 -20.78 7.48 -10.40
N GLU A 15 -19.97 7.88 -11.39
CA GLU A 15 -20.10 7.47 -12.80
C GLU A 15 -19.61 6.03 -13.06
N ASN A 16 -18.70 5.52 -12.21
CA ASN A 16 -18.05 4.22 -12.40
C ASN A 16 -18.78 3.06 -11.71
N ILE A 17 -19.58 3.33 -10.65
CA ILE A 17 -20.20 2.31 -9.81
C ILE A 17 -21.13 1.40 -10.64
N ARG A 18 -22.10 1.98 -11.37
CA ARG A 18 -23.08 1.19 -12.13
C ARG A 18 -22.45 0.42 -13.29
N PRO A 19 -21.59 1.00 -14.13
CA PRO A 19 -20.88 0.26 -15.17
C PRO A 19 -20.05 -0.92 -14.64
N LEU A 20 -19.37 -0.74 -13.50
CA LEU A 20 -18.63 -1.82 -12.86
C LEU A 20 -19.54 -2.94 -12.37
N TYR A 21 -20.65 -2.59 -11.70
CA TYR A 21 -21.64 -3.56 -11.25
C TYR A 21 -22.16 -4.42 -12.42
N GLU A 22 -22.56 -3.79 -13.54
CA GLU A 22 -23.09 -4.53 -14.69
C GLU A 22 -22.01 -5.45 -15.32
N ALA A 23 -20.76 -4.98 -15.39
CA ALA A 23 -19.67 -5.79 -15.90
C ALA A 23 -19.40 -7.02 -15.01
N ILE A 24 -19.38 -6.86 -13.68
CA ILE A 24 -19.20 -7.99 -12.75
C ILE A 24 -20.38 -8.96 -12.84
N LYS A 25 -21.61 -8.45 -12.84
CA LYS A 25 -22.84 -9.24 -12.97
C LYS A 25 -22.80 -10.10 -14.24
N GLY A 26 -22.38 -9.54 -15.37
CA GLY A 26 -22.22 -10.27 -16.63
C GLY A 26 -21.18 -11.41 -16.51
N VAL A 27 -20.02 -11.15 -15.89
CA VAL A 27 -18.98 -12.17 -15.70
C VAL A 27 -19.49 -13.33 -14.86
N PHE A 28 -20.20 -13.09 -13.76
CA PHE A 28 -20.74 -14.18 -12.92
C PHE A 28 -21.84 -14.96 -13.63
N ALA A 29 -22.72 -14.27 -14.35
CA ALA A 29 -23.80 -14.94 -15.10
C ALA A 29 -23.27 -15.86 -16.20
N GLU A 30 -22.24 -15.44 -16.92
CA GLU A 30 -21.74 -16.17 -18.09
C GLU A 30 -20.65 -17.21 -17.73
N LYS A 31 -19.74 -16.85 -16.81
CA LYS A 31 -18.49 -17.61 -16.60
C LYS A 31 -18.38 -18.30 -15.24
N LEU A 32 -19.16 -17.85 -14.25
CA LEU A 32 -19.09 -18.35 -12.87
C LEU A 32 -20.48 -18.71 -12.28
N PRO A 33 -21.39 -19.37 -13.04
CA PRO A 33 -22.76 -19.64 -12.56
C PRO A 33 -22.80 -20.61 -11.36
N ALA A 34 -21.72 -21.33 -11.09
CA ALA A 34 -21.61 -22.24 -9.96
C ALA A 34 -21.30 -21.54 -8.63
N TYR A 35 -21.05 -20.22 -8.63
CA TYR A 35 -20.72 -19.43 -7.45
C TYR A 35 -21.85 -18.50 -7.05
N SER A 36 -22.06 -18.35 -5.74
CA SER A 36 -22.82 -17.22 -5.20
C SER A 36 -21.86 -16.04 -5.00
N TYR A 37 -22.30 -14.83 -5.32
CA TYR A 37 -21.47 -13.65 -5.14
C TYR A 37 -22.20 -12.48 -4.49
N THR A 38 -21.46 -11.65 -3.80
CA THR A 38 -21.89 -10.35 -3.28
C THR A 38 -20.88 -9.27 -3.68
N LEU A 39 -21.35 -8.04 -3.85
CA LEU A 39 -20.49 -6.88 -4.07
C LEU A 39 -20.60 -5.99 -2.83
N LEU A 40 -19.47 -5.76 -2.18
CA LEU A 40 -19.36 -4.86 -1.05
C LEU A 40 -18.63 -3.59 -1.47
N PHE A 41 -19.36 -2.53 -1.73
CA PHE A 41 -18.79 -1.22 -1.99
C PHE A 41 -18.44 -0.53 -0.67
N VAL A 42 -17.22 0.03 -0.59
CA VAL A 42 -16.80 0.81 0.57
C VAL A 42 -16.61 2.26 0.14
N ASN A 43 -17.60 3.09 0.46
CA ASN A 43 -17.55 4.52 0.20
C ASN A 43 -16.66 5.23 1.21
N ASP A 44 -15.52 5.71 0.77
CA ASP A 44 -14.50 6.40 1.59
C ASP A 44 -14.85 7.88 1.81
N GLY A 45 -16.09 8.17 2.23
CA GLY A 45 -16.55 9.52 2.52
C GLY A 45 -16.60 10.42 1.29
N SER A 46 -17.21 9.94 0.20
CA SER A 46 -17.37 10.71 -1.04
C SER A 46 -18.19 11.98 -0.83
N SER A 47 -17.87 13.01 -1.58
CA SER A 47 -18.59 14.29 -1.62
C SER A 47 -19.50 14.46 -2.85
N ASP A 48 -19.45 13.51 -3.78
CA ASP A 48 -20.31 13.42 -4.97
C ASP A 48 -21.53 12.50 -4.71
N ASP A 49 -22.26 12.17 -5.76
CA ASP A 49 -23.45 11.31 -5.69
C ASP A 49 -23.16 9.81 -5.51
N SER A 50 -21.89 9.41 -5.24
CA SER A 50 -21.50 8.00 -5.09
C SER A 50 -22.38 7.26 -4.07
N LEU A 51 -22.64 7.85 -2.88
CA LEU A 51 -23.46 7.23 -1.86
C LEU A 51 -24.92 7.08 -2.32
N VAL A 52 -25.46 8.07 -3.04
CA VAL A 52 -26.83 8.02 -3.57
C VAL A 52 -26.97 6.87 -4.58
N VAL A 53 -25.99 6.71 -5.46
CA VAL A 53 -25.96 5.61 -6.44
C VAL A 53 -25.88 4.26 -5.74
N LEU A 54 -25.04 4.11 -4.69
CA LEU A 54 -24.91 2.87 -3.93
C LEU A 54 -26.19 2.48 -3.22
N LYS A 55 -26.90 3.42 -2.60
CA LYS A 55 -28.20 3.18 -1.94
C LYS A 55 -29.23 2.64 -2.93
N LYS A 56 -29.41 3.31 -4.05
CA LYS A 56 -30.32 2.87 -5.10
C LYS A 56 -29.96 1.46 -5.61
N LEU A 57 -28.67 1.21 -5.86
CA LEU A 57 -28.23 -0.07 -6.37
C LEU A 57 -28.45 -1.21 -5.36
N SER A 58 -28.27 -0.96 -4.06
CA SER A 58 -28.53 -1.94 -3.00
C SER A 58 -30.02 -2.24 -2.79
N GLU A 59 -30.91 -1.30 -3.16
CA GLU A 59 -32.37 -1.52 -3.19
C GLU A 59 -32.77 -2.38 -4.41
N GLU A 60 -32.15 -2.13 -5.57
CA GLU A 60 -32.40 -2.84 -6.82
C GLU A 60 -31.89 -4.30 -6.79
N ASP A 61 -30.73 -4.55 -6.17
CA ASP A 61 -30.11 -5.89 -6.09
C ASP A 61 -29.55 -6.17 -4.68
N LYS A 62 -30.13 -7.13 -3.98
CA LYS A 62 -29.75 -7.52 -2.62
C LYS A 62 -28.35 -8.13 -2.51
N ARG A 63 -27.71 -8.46 -3.62
CA ARG A 63 -26.30 -8.88 -3.67
C ARG A 63 -25.35 -7.70 -3.53
N VAL A 64 -25.81 -6.48 -3.74
CA VAL A 64 -25.03 -5.26 -3.56
C VAL A 64 -25.20 -4.76 -2.14
N LYS A 65 -24.08 -4.62 -1.45
CA LYS A 65 -23.98 -4.05 -0.10
C LYS A 65 -23.05 -2.85 -0.13
N TYR A 66 -23.19 -1.96 0.84
CA TYR A 66 -22.27 -0.85 1.00
C TYR A 66 -21.94 -0.56 2.47
N LEU A 67 -20.72 -0.04 2.67
CA LEU A 67 -20.26 0.62 3.88
C LEU A 67 -19.93 2.06 3.51
N SER A 68 -20.37 3.03 4.28
CA SER A 68 -20.03 4.44 4.06
C SER A 68 -19.30 5.00 5.27
N PHE A 69 -18.14 5.56 5.06
CA PHE A 69 -17.33 6.20 6.10
C PHE A 69 -17.81 7.61 6.42
N SER A 70 -17.60 8.04 7.66
CA SER A 70 -17.92 9.40 8.13
C SER A 70 -17.08 10.51 7.48
N ARG A 71 -15.94 10.18 6.92
CA ARG A 71 -15.02 11.05 6.16
C ARG A 71 -14.09 10.21 5.31
N ASN A 72 -13.26 10.83 4.48
CA ASN A 72 -12.18 10.13 3.78
C ASN A 72 -11.10 9.66 4.79
N PHE A 73 -10.89 8.33 4.84
CA PHE A 73 -9.84 7.67 5.63
C PHE A 73 -8.72 7.13 4.75
N GLY A 74 -8.95 7.00 3.45
CA GLY A 74 -7.98 6.58 2.46
C GLY A 74 -8.22 5.16 1.91
N HIS A 75 -7.78 4.94 0.69
CA HIS A 75 -8.03 3.73 -0.11
C HIS A 75 -7.69 2.42 0.64
N GLN A 76 -6.52 2.35 1.28
CA GLN A 76 -6.09 1.11 1.98
C GLN A 76 -7.01 0.76 3.15
N LEU A 77 -7.53 1.78 3.86
CA LEU A 77 -8.50 1.56 4.93
C LEU A 77 -9.88 1.18 4.40
N ALA A 78 -10.26 1.68 3.23
CA ALA A 78 -11.50 1.26 2.58
C ALA A 78 -11.43 -0.22 2.14
N VAL A 79 -10.31 -0.67 1.56
CA VAL A 79 -10.09 -2.10 1.28
C VAL A 79 -10.08 -2.93 2.57
N LYS A 80 -9.35 -2.49 3.61
CA LYS A 80 -9.30 -3.18 4.92
C LYS A 80 -10.70 -3.33 5.52
N ALA A 81 -11.51 -2.27 5.50
CA ALA A 81 -12.89 -2.34 6.00
C ALA A 81 -13.75 -3.35 5.23
N GLY A 82 -13.58 -3.43 3.91
CA GLY A 82 -14.24 -4.46 3.12
C GLY A 82 -13.81 -5.87 3.54
N LEU A 83 -12.50 -6.10 3.74
CA LEU A 83 -11.98 -7.38 4.24
C LEU A 83 -12.47 -7.71 5.66
N ASP A 84 -12.56 -6.71 6.53
CA ASP A 84 -13.03 -6.88 7.91
C ASP A 84 -14.50 -7.32 7.99
N HIS A 85 -15.32 -6.89 7.03
CA HIS A 85 -16.75 -7.17 6.99
C HIS A 85 -17.11 -8.30 6.02
N SER A 86 -16.13 -8.92 5.35
CA SER A 86 -16.36 -10.04 4.46
C SER A 86 -16.20 -11.39 5.17
N PHE A 87 -17.16 -12.30 4.93
CA PHE A 87 -17.18 -13.65 5.48
C PHE A 87 -17.34 -14.73 4.40
N ALA A 88 -17.14 -14.37 3.14
CA ALA A 88 -17.19 -15.27 2.00
C ALA A 88 -16.00 -16.26 1.99
N ASP A 89 -16.13 -17.36 1.25
CA ASP A 89 -15.05 -18.36 1.09
C ASP A 89 -13.83 -17.77 0.38
N ALA A 90 -14.04 -16.78 -0.50
CA ALA A 90 -12.99 -15.99 -1.12
C ALA A 90 -13.41 -14.54 -1.28
N VAL A 91 -12.45 -13.62 -1.17
CA VAL A 91 -12.66 -12.18 -1.31
C VAL A 91 -11.78 -11.65 -2.44
N ILE A 92 -12.40 -10.92 -3.37
CA ILE A 92 -11.69 -10.23 -4.44
C ILE A 92 -11.72 -8.74 -4.15
N SER A 93 -10.56 -8.11 -4.01
CA SER A 93 -10.46 -6.65 -3.98
C SER A 93 -10.19 -6.11 -5.37
N MET A 94 -10.89 -5.04 -5.78
CA MET A 94 -10.66 -4.36 -7.04
C MET A 94 -11.11 -2.89 -6.99
N ASP A 95 -10.44 -2.03 -7.77
CA ASP A 95 -10.78 -0.61 -7.83
C ASP A 95 -12.03 -0.35 -8.65
N CYS A 96 -12.73 0.75 -8.34
CA CYS A 96 -13.98 1.15 -8.99
C CYS A 96 -13.77 1.72 -10.40
N ASP A 97 -12.56 2.21 -10.76
CA ASP A 97 -12.26 2.96 -11.99
C ASP A 97 -12.10 2.10 -13.27
N GLN A 98 -12.42 0.81 -13.17
CA GLN A 98 -12.32 -0.20 -14.24
C GLN A 98 -10.92 -0.40 -14.84
N GLN A 99 -9.86 0.11 -14.22
CA GLN A 99 -8.49 -0.24 -14.61
C GLN A 99 -8.17 -1.71 -14.32
N HIS A 100 -8.92 -2.32 -13.40
CA HIS A 100 -8.91 -3.74 -13.08
C HIS A 100 -10.00 -4.43 -13.90
N PRO A 101 -9.66 -5.23 -14.93
CA PRO A 101 -10.65 -5.83 -15.82
C PRO A 101 -11.46 -6.92 -15.11
N PRO A 102 -12.81 -6.78 -14.99
CA PRO A 102 -13.65 -7.84 -14.41
C PRO A 102 -13.55 -9.18 -15.15
N ALA A 103 -13.21 -9.15 -16.43
CA ALA A 103 -13.00 -10.34 -17.25
C ALA A 103 -11.88 -11.27 -16.73
N LEU A 104 -11.02 -10.79 -15.82
CA LEU A 104 -9.95 -11.59 -15.19
C LEU A 104 -10.43 -12.35 -13.96
N ILE A 105 -11.60 -12.05 -13.41
CA ILE A 105 -12.16 -12.70 -12.21
C ILE A 105 -12.21 -14.23 -12.36
N PRO A 106 -12.65 -14.82 -13.48
CA PRO A 106 -12.66 -16.27 -13.65
C PRO A 106 -11.28 -16.91 -13.54
N GLU A 107 -10.23 -16.26 -14.02
CA GLU A 107 -8.85 -16.77 -13.89
C GLU A 107 -8.37 -16.68 -12.44
N LEU A 108 -8.72 -15.62 -11.70
CA LEU A 108 -8.44 -15.52 -10.25
C LEU A 108 -9.07 -16.68 -9.50
N VAL A 109 -10.36 -16.97 -9.77
CA VAL A 109 -11.12 -18.05 -9.14
C VAL A 109 -10.51 -19.42 -9.50
N LYS A 110 -10.15 -19.64 -10.76
CA LYS A 110 -9.49 -20.88 -11.20
C LYS A 110 -8.19 -21.13 -10.43
N ARG A 111 -7.32 -20.12 -10.32
CA ARG A 111 -6.06 -20.24 -9.58
C ARG A 111 -6.28 -20.49 -8.09
N TRP A 112 -7.33 -19.93 -7.51
CA TRP A 112 -7.71 -20.20 -6.14
C TRP A 112 -8.14 -21.67 -5.97
N GLU A 113 -8.94 -22.22 -6.88
CA GLU A 113 -9.34 -23.62 -6.86
C GLU A 113 -8.18 -24.61 -7.06
N GLU A 114 -7.10 -24.17 -7.72
CA GLU A 114 -5.83 -24.91 -7.81
C GLU A 114 -5.05 -24.93 -6.48
N GLY A 115 -5.62 -24.37 -5.40
CA GLY A 115 -5.07 -24.39 -4.04
C GLY A 115 -4.11 -23.24 -3.75
N ASN A 116 -4.18 -22.13 -4.48
CA ASN A 116 -3.49 -20.90 -4.11
C ASN A 116 -4.38 -20.04 -3.20
N GLN A 117 -3.94 -19.77 -1.99
CA GLN A 117 -4.71 -18.98 -1.01
C GLN A 117 -4.66 -17.47 -1.30
N VAL A 118 -3.65 -17.03 -2.04
CA VAL A 118 -3.51 -15.65 -2.53
C VAL A 118 -3.29 -15.69 -4.04
N VAL A 119 -4.19 -15.06 -4.79
CA VAL A 119 -4.03 -14.86 -6.23
C VAL A 119 -3.92 -13.37 -6.49
N ALA A 120 -2.69 -12.87 -6.60
CA ALA A 120 -2.41 -11.46 -6.82
C ALA A 120 -2.22 -11.16 -8.31
N THR A 121 -2.47 -9.92 -8.70
CA THR A 121 -2.23 -9.50 -10.08
C THR A 121 -1.02 -8.57 -10.17
N LEU A 122 -0.31 -8.65 -11.30
CA LEU A 122 0.81 -7.78 -11.63
C LEU A 122 0.43 -6.91 -12.84
N ARG A 123 0.38 -5.62 -12.62
CA ARG A 123 0.15 -4.65 -13.69
C ARG A 123 1.37 -4.59 -14.60
N THR A 124 1.21 -4.97 -15.85
CA THR A 124 2.24 -4.84 -16.88
C THR A 124 2.18 -3.46 -17.53
N TYR A 125 3.33 -2.94 -17.93
CA TYR A 125 3.39 -1.69 -18.66
C TYR A 125 2.99 -1.92 -20.12
N PRO A 126 2.16 -1.05 -20.72
CA PRO A 126 1.93 -1.04 -22.15
C PRO A 126 3.27 -0.97 -22.93
N PRO A 127 3.35 -1.60 -24.12
CA PRO A 127 4.57 -1.60 -24.94
C PRO A 127 5.17 -0.21 -25.16
N ASP A 128 4.31 0.81 -25.32
CA ASP A 128 4.67 2.19 -25.61
C ASP A 128 5.11 3.00 -24.39
N THR A 129 5.18 2.38 -23.20
CA THR A 129 5.62 3.09 -21.99
C THR A 129 7.10 3.50 -22.11
N PRO A 130 7.45 4.79 -21.91
CA PRO A 130 8.81 5.27 -22.02
C PRO A 130 9.79 4.47 -21.18
N LYS A 131 10.92 4.05 -21.78
CA LYS A 131 11.95 3.24 -21.11
C LYS A 131 12.46 3.90 -19.81
N LYS A 132 12.54 5.24 -19.77
CA LYS A 132 12.93 6.02 -18.59
C LYS A 132 11.97 5.79 -17.42
N LYS A 133 10.65 5.76 -17.66
CA LYS A 133 9.63 5.53 -16.64
C LYS A 133 9.71 4.09 -16.10
N ARG A 134 9.88 3.10 -16.98
CA ARG A 134 10.06 1.68 -16.58
C ARG A 134 11.31 1.51 -15.71
N LYS A 135 12.46 2.09 -16.14
CA LYS A 135 13.71 2.02 -15.38
C LYS A 135 13.61 2.70 -14.01
N SER A 136 12.96 3.87 -13.94
CA SER A 136 12.73 4.58 -12.68
C SER A 136 11.85 3.77 -11.71
N SER A 137 10.80 3.11 -12.21
CA SER A 137 9.95 2.23 -11.40
C SER A 137 10.73 1.03 -10.88
N HIS A 138 11.51 0.38 -11.74
CA HIS A 138 12.33 -0.77 -11.35
C HIS A 138 13.30 -0.42 -10.21
N HIS A 139 14.09 0.66 -10.36
CA HIS A 139 14.99 1.11 -9.29
C HIS A 139 14.26 1.50 -8.00
N PHE A 140 13.05 2.03 -8.13
CA PHE A 140 12.21 2.33 -6.96
C PHE A 140 11.86 1.05 -6.18
N TYR A 141 11.41 -0.01 -6.87
CA TYR A 141 11.10 -1.29 -6.24
C TYR A 141 12.34 -2.02 -5.72
N GLU A 142 13.47 -1.94 -6.41
CA GLU A 142 14.75 -2.46 -5.90
C GLU A 142 15.15 -1.80 -4.58
N LEU A 143 15.10 -0.45 -4.53
CA LEU A 143 15.40 0.30 -3.31
C LEU A 143 14.40 -0.02 -2.18
N LEU A 144 13.11 -0.12 -2.51
CA LEU A 144 12.07 -0.47 -1.55
C LEU A 144 12.33 -1.86 -0.96
N ASN A 145 12.64 -2.86 -1.78
CA ASN A 145 12.92 -4.24 -1.34
C ASN A 145 14.24 -4.34 -0.57
N MET A 146 15.26 -3.56 -0.93
CA MET A 146 16.52 -3.49 -0.16
C MET A 146 16.29 -2.94 1.26
N LEU A 147 15.41 -1.94 1.40
CA LEU A 147 15.07 -1.30 2.67
C LEU A 147 13.93 -1.98 3.42
N SER A 148 13.24 -2.94 2.82
CA SER A 148 12.14 -3.71 3.41
C SER A 148 12.60 -5.12 3.79
N ASP A 149 11.90 -5.75 4.73
CA ASP A 149 12.12 -7.17 5.10
C ASP A 149 11.14 -8.09 4.36
N ILE A 150 10.33 -7.54 3.46
CA ILE A 150 9.41 -8.26 2.58
C ILE A 150 9.71 -7.93 1.12
N GLU A 151 9.51 -8.91 0.23
CA GLU A 151 9.63 -8.71 -1.21
C GLU A 151 8.30 -8.25 -1.81
N ILE A 152 8.26 -7.02 -2.31
CA ILE A 152 7.11 -6.48 -3.04
C ILE A 152 7.41 -6.55 -4.53
N LYS A 153 6.62 -7.33 -5.27
CA LYS A 153 6.81 -7.47 -6.72
C LYS A 153 6.43 -6.18 -7.45
N GLU A 154 7.27 -5.81 -8.43
CA GLU A 154 6.98 -4.66 -9.29
C GLU A 154 5.62 -4.85 -10.00
N GLY A 155 4.82 -3.79 -10.01
CA GLY A 155 3.47 -3.83 -10.59
C GLY A 155 2.40 -4.48 -9.72
N SER A 156 2.69 -4.85 -8.46
CA SER A 156 1.66 -5.37 -7.55
C SER A 156 0.46 -4.43 -7.47
N ALA A 157 -0.70 -4.94 -7.83
CA ALA A 157 -1.97 -4.23 -7.79
C ALA A 157 -2.81 -4.62 -6.57
N ASP A 158 -3.76 -3.77 -6.20
CA ASP A 158 -4.75 -4.10 -5.16
C ASP A 158 -5.88 -4.99 -5.70
N PHE A 159 -5.82 -5.35 -6.98
CA PHE A 159 -6.66 -6.38 -7.61
C PHE A 159 -6.12 -7.77 -7.30
N ARG A 160 -6.78 -8.45 -6.38
CA ARG A 160 -6.36 -9.79 -5.92
C ARG A 160 -7.52 -10.57 -5.35
N LEU A 161 -7.40 -11.90 -5.37
CA LEU A 161 -8.29 -12.80 -4.65
C LEU A 161 -7.55 -13.33 -3.42
N LEU A 162 -8.23 -13.30 -2.28
CA LEU A 162 -7.77 -13.81 -0.99
C LEU A 162 -8.73 -14.89 -0.51
N ASP A 163 -8.19 -16.03 -0.11
CA ASP A 163 -8.94 -17.07 0.59
C ASP A 163 -9.45 -16.58 1.95
N GLN A 164 -10.53 -17.16 2.46
CA GLN A 164 -11.11 -16.79 3.76
C GLN A 164 -10.09 -16.92 4.90
N GLU A 165 -9.19 -17.90 4.87
CA GLU A 165 -8.15 -18.06 5.89
C GLU A 165 -7.20 -16.86 5.93
N VAL A 166 -6.80 -16.37 4.75
CA VAL A 166 -5.96 -15.17 4.61
C VAL A 166 -6.69 -13.93 5.11
N VAL A 167 -7.96 -13.77 4.70
CA VAL A 167 -8.80 -12.64 5.14
C VAL A 167 -8.97 -12.63 6.65
N LYS A 168 -9.17 -13.80 7.27
CA LYS A 168 -9.29 -13.94 8.73
C LYS A 168 -8.03 -13.43 9.45
N VAL A 169 -6.85 -13.82 8.98
CA VAL A 169 -5.58 -13.35 9.56
C VAL A 169 -5.42 -11.83 9.40
N ILE A 170 -5.72 -11.29 8.19
CA ILE A 170 -5.64 -9.84 7.94
C ILE A 170 -6.66 -9.07 8.80
N ARG A 171 -7.84 -9.63 9.07
CA ARG A 171 -8.87 -9.02 9.92
C ARG A 171 -8.38 -8.84 11.35
N GLU A 172 -7.64 -9.79 11.90
CA GLU A 172 -7.09 -9.74 13.26
C GLU A 172 -5.97 -8.70 13.43
N MET A 173 -5.42 -8.19 12.30
CA MET A 173 -4.39 -7.15 12.33
C MET A 173 -4.99 -5.78 12.59
N ASN A 174 -4.60 -5.14 13.68
CA ASN A 174 -5.05 -3.82 14.11
C ASN A 174 -4.02 -2.75 13.73
N GLU A 175 -3.77 -2.55 12.44
CA GLU A 175 -2.89 -1.49 11.97
C GLU A 175 -3.67 -0.22 11.63
N ASN A 176 -3.27 0.93 12.20
CA ASN A 176 -3.89 2.22 11.90
C ASN A 176 -3.58 2.73 10.48
N GLU A 177 -2.46 2.32 9.92
CA GLU A 177 -2.02 2.65 8.56
C GLU A 177 -1.62 1.35 7.82
N PRO A 178 -2.58 0.47 7.47
CA PRO A 178 -2.27 -0.80 6.83
C PRO A 178 -1.67 -0.58 5.44
N PHE A 179 -0.61 -1.34 5.13
CA PHE A 179 -0.04 -1.38 3.80
C PHE A 179 -0.29 -2.78 3.20
N LEU A 180 -1.48 -2.97 2.64
CA LEU A 180 -1.97 -4.28 2.20
C LEU A 180 -1.09 -4.93 1.12
N ARG A 181 -0.36 -4.14 0.31
CA ARG A 181 0.61 -4.68 -0.67
C ARG A 181 1.81 -5.34 -0.01
N GLY A 182 2.09 -5.01 1.24
CA GLY A 182 3.12 -5.64 2.04
C GLY A 182 2.56 -6.71 2.97
N ILE A 183 1.39 -6.47 3.60
CA ILE A 183 0.74 -7.43 4.50
C ILE A 183 0.45 -8.76 3.78
N VAL A 184 -0.10 -8.71 2.56
CA VAL A 184 -0.48 -9.91 1.82
C VAL A 184 0.71 -10.86 1.54
N PRO A 185 1.88 -10.43 1.03
CA PRO A 185 3.04 -11.31 0.96
C PRO A 185 3.61 -11.68 2.34
N TRP A 186 3.52 -10.79 3.34
CA TRP A 186 4.05 -11.03 4.69
C TRP A 186 3.35 -12.18 5.42
N VAL A 187 2.05 -12.38 5.22
CA VAL A 187 1.31 -13.49 5.86
C VAL A 187 1.76 -14.89 5.43
N GLY A 188 2.54 -15.01 4.34
CA GLY A 188 3.27 -16.23 3.97
C GLY A 188 2.42 -17.39 3.42
N PHE A 189 1.15 -17.17 3.09
CA PHE A 189 0.31 -18.17 2.45
C PHE A 189 0.75 -18.48 1.01
N LYS A 190 0.34 -19.64 0.49
CA LYS A 190 0.64 -20.03 -0.90
C LYS A 190 0.04 -19.03 -1.89
N GLN A 191 0.90 -18.37 -2.66
CA GLN A 191 0.48 -17.31 -3.57
C GLN A 191 0.95 -17.52 -5.01
N CYS A 192 0.15 -17.05 -5.93
CA CYS A 192 0.50 -16.96 -7.35
C CYS A 192 0.20 -15.56 -7.91
N TYR A 193 0.76 -15.28 -9.09
CA TYR A 193 0.66 -13.97 -9.72
C TYR A 193 0.16 -14.10 -11.15
N ILE A 194 -0.81 -13.26 -11.53
CA ILE A 194 -1.36 -13.19 -12.87
C ILE A 194 -0.99 -11.83 -13.48
N PRO A 195 -0.22 -11.78 -14.57
CA PRO A 195 0.05 -10.51 -15.24
C PRO A 195 -1.20 -10.01 -15.97
N TYR A 196 -1.46 -8.71 -15.90
CA TYR A 196 -2.51 -8.06 -16.69
C TYR A 196 -2.08 -6.69 -17.19
N THR A 197 -2.64 -6.28 -18.31
CA THR A 197 -2.48 -4.92 -18.82
C THR A 197 -3.65 -4.08 -18.35
N ALA A 198 -3.37 -2.99 -17.62
CA ALA A 198 -4.42 -2.12 -17.15
C ALA A 198 -5.12 -1.44 -18.33
N GLN A 199 -6.44 -1.41 -18.27
CA GLN A 199 -7.26 -0.69 -19.23
C GLN A 199 -7.18 0.83 -18.99
N ALA A 200 -7.55 1.62 -19.98
CA ALA A 200 -7.74 3.05 -19.78
C ALA A 200 -8.88 3.26 -18.78
N ARG A 201 -8.78 4.29 -17.93
CA ARG A 201 -9.88 4.65 -17.04
C ARG A 201 -11.13 4.95 -17.83
N PHE A 202 -12.28 4.48 -17.34
CA PHE A 202 -13.56 4.80 -17.96
C PHE A 202 -13.91 6.27 -17.76
N ALA A 203 -13.69 6.82 -16.56
CA ALA A 203 -13.89 8.22 -16.21
C ALA A 203 -12.91 8.68 -15.11
N GLY A 204 -12.67 9.99 -14.99
CA GLY A 204 -11.87 10.62 -13.95
C GLY A 204 -10.39 10.82 -14.27
N GLU A 205 -9.71 11.66 -13.47
CA GLU A 205 -8.29 12.00 -13.62
C GLU A 205 -7.39 11.26 -12.62
N SER A 206 -6.11 11.07 -13.00
CA SER A 206 -5.13 10.46 -12.11
C SER A 206 -4.78 11.38 -10.94
N LYS A 207 -5.18 10.98 -9.72
CA LYS A 207 -4.89 11.70 -8.46
C LYS A 207 -3.49 11.36 -7.88
N TYR A 208 -2.61 10.68 -8.65
CA TYR A 208 -1.29 10.25 -8.20
C TYR A 208 -0.25 11.35 -8.36
N THR A 209 0.25 11.88 -7.24
CA THR A 209 1.33 12.88 -7.19
C THR A 209 2.63 12.27 -6.66
N ILE A 210 3.79 12.89 -6.96
CA ILE A 210 5.11 12.49 -6.42
C ILE A 210 5.07 12.42 -4.88
N LYS A 211 4.36 13.35 -4.24
CA LYS A 211 4.19 13.35 -2.78
C LYS A 211 3.49 12.09 -2.27
N LYS A 212 2.46 11.62 -2.98
CA LYS A 212 1.77 10.34 -2.65
C LYS A 212 2.67 9.13 -2.87
N MET A 213 3.50 9.13 -3.92
CA MET A 213 4.49 8.06 -4.14
C MET A 213 5.52 7.99 -3.01
N LEU A 214 6.09 9.12 -2.61
CA LEU A 214 7.04 9.20 -1.49
C LEU A 214 6.40 8.77 -0.17
N HIS A 215 5.16 9.18 0.07
CA HIS A 215 4.41 8.75 1.26
C HIS A 215 4.18 7.23 1.26
N LEU A 216 3.80 6.66 0.11
CA LEU A 216 3.62 5.20 -0.02
C LEU A 216 4.95 4.45 0.23
N ALA A 217 6.07 4.97 -0.31
CA ALA A 217 7.40 4.39 -0.09
C ALA A 217 7.80 4.43 1.39
N THR A 218 7.69 5.60 2.02
CA THR A 218 8.03 5.76 3.44
C THR A 218 7.14 4.90 4.33
N THR A 219 5.82 4.83 4.04
CA THR A 219 4.89 3.95 4.77
C THR A 219 5.28 2.49 4.58
N GLY A 220 5.55 2.04 3.35
CA GLY A 220 5.96 0.66 3.07
C GLY A 220 7.23 0.25 3.80
N VAL A 221 8.30 1.06 3.70
CA VAL A 221 9.58 0.77 4.39
C VAL A 221 9.39 0.76 5.90
N THR A 222 8.80 1.81 6.47
CA THR A 222 8.70 1.96 7.93
C THR A 222 7.66 1.07 8.59
N SER A 223 6.77 0.41 7.82
CA SER A 223 5.83 -0.60 8.35
C SER A 223 6.44 -1.99 8.43
N PHE A 224 7.43 -2.31 7.57
CA PHE A 224 7.98 -3.67 7.47
C PHE A 224 9.48 -3.75 7.69
N SER A 225 10.13 -2.67 8.12
CA SER A 225 11.57 -2.71 8.35
C SER A 225 12.04 -1.69 9.36
N VAL A 226 13.04 -2.08 10.12
CA VAL A 226 13.82 -1.20 11.00
C VAL A 226 15.20 -0.88 10.42
N LYS A 227 15.50 -1.31 9.19
CA LYS A 227 16.79 -1.07 8.50
C LYS A 227 17.19 0.41 8.48
N PRO A 228 16.28 1.39 8.27
CA PRO A 228 16.64 2.81 8.35
C PRO A 228 17.21 3.22 9.70
N LEU A 229 16.77 2.61 10.81
CA LEU A 229 17.34 2.86 12.14
C LEU A 229 18.72 2.27 12.27
N TYR A 230 18.94 1.04 11.78
CA TYR A 230 20.27 0.43 11.78
C TYR A 230 21.26 1.19 10.91
N PHE A 231 20.80 1.75 9.78
CA PHE A 231 21.65 2.60 8.94
C PHE A 231 22.12 3.86 9.70
N ALA A 232 21.24 4.48 10.48
CA ALA A 232 21.62 5.62 11.34
C ALA A 232 22.66 5.23 12.40
N VAL A 233 22.51 4.05 13.02
CA VAL A 233 23.48 3.51 13.98
C VAL A 233 24.84 3.24 13.30
N PHE A 234 24.83 2.60 12.14
CA PHE A 234 26.06 2.34 11.37
C PHE A 234 26.81 3.64 11.01
N LEU A 235 26.08 4.67 10.54
CA LEU A 235 26.68 5.97 10.27
C LEU A 235 27.31 6.58 11.53
N GLY A 236 26.64 6.49 12.68
CA GLY A 236 27.18 6.97 13.95
C GLY A 236 28.50 6.31 14.31
N PHE A 237 28.58 4.97 14.21
CA PHE A 237 29.81 4.23 14.45
C PHE A 237 30.91 4.56 13.44
N ALA A 238 30.60 4.67 12.14
CA ALA A 238 31.56 5.01 11.11
C ALA A 238 32.19 6.39 11.34
N PHE A 239 31.38 7.40 11.64
CA PHE A 239 31.90 8.73 11.93
C PHE A 239 32.67 8.80 13.26
N SER A 240 32.23 8.06 14.29
CA SER A 240 32.95 7.93 15.53
C SER A 240 34.34 7.32 15.33
N ALA A 241 34.44 6.24 14.54
CA ALA A 241 35.70 5.62 14.21
C ALA A 241 36.64 6.57 13.41
N LEU A 242 36.10 7.30 12.43
CA LEU A 242 36.83 8.32 11.69
C LEU A 242 37.34 9.45 12.61
N SER A 243 36.54 9.88 13.60
CA SER A 243 36.98 10.89 14.59
C SER A 243 38.17 10.40 15.42
N VAL A 244 38.16 9.12 15.82
CA VAL A 244 39.29 8.54 16.58
C VAL A 244 40.56 8.51 15.72
N LEU A 245 40.44 8.19 14.41
CA LEU A 245 41.61 8.21 13.49
C LEU A 245 42.15 9.62 13.26
N TYR A 246 41.36 10.67 13.51
CA TYR A 246 41.81 12.06 13.38
C TYR A 246 42.65 12.54 14.58
N ILE A 247 42.54 11.90 15.74
CA ILE A 247 43.26 12.26 16.96
C ILE A 247 44.80 12.29 16.75
N PRO A 248 45.45 11.25 16.15
CA PRO A 248 46.90 11.28 15.92
C PRO A 248 47.32 12.45 15.04
N TYR A 249 46.53 12.83 14.05
CA TYR A 249 46.79 13.99 13.19
C TYR A 249 46.82 15.29 14.00
N VAL A 250 45.83 15.47 14.88
CA VAL A 250 45.75 16.66 15.75
C VAL A 250 46.93 16.74 16.69
N ILE A 251 47.32 15.61 17.29
CA ILE A 251 48.52 15.54 18.18
C ILE A 251 49.77 15.89 17.39
N TYR A 252 49.96 15.34 16.21
CA TYR A 252 51.11 15.63 15.34
C TYR A 252 51.19 17.12 14.99
N ALA A 253 50.09 17.72 14.55
CA ALA A 253 50.00 19.13 14.20
C ALA A 253 50.33 20.04 15.39
N PHE A 254 49.85 19.69 16.59
CA PHE A 254 50.15 20.42 17.82
C PHE A 254 51.64 20.37 18.20
N VAL A 255 52.26 19.19 18.16
CA VAL A 255 53.66 18.99 18.50
C VAL A 255 54.57 19.65 17.46
N SER A 256 54.16 19.70 16.19
CA SER A 256 54.93 20.29 15.08
C SER A 256 54.87 21.82 15.03
N GLY A 257 54.07 22.46 15.92
CA GLY A 257 53.91 23.92 15.97
C GLY A 257 53.22 24.50 14.71
N THR A 258 52.50 23.67 13.95
CA THR A 258 51.81 24.13 12.75
C THR A 258 50.54 24.90 13.15
N GLU A 259 50.53 26.23 12.94
CA GLU A 259 49.33 27.03 13.16
C GLU A 259 48.22 26.61 12.18
N ILE A 260 47.19 25.92 12.65
CA ILE A 260 46.04 25.55 11.87
C ILE A 260 44.99 26.65 11.96
N SER A 261 44.93 27.50 10.95
CA SER A 261 43.79 28.39 10.75
C SER A 261 42.58 27.54 10.41
N GLY A 262 41.79 27.14 11.46
CA GLY A 262 40.76 26.11 11.32
C GLY A 262 39.32 26.61 11.50
N TRP A 263 39.07 27.91 11.57
CA TRP A 263 37.74 28.48 11.85
C TRP A 263 36.67 28.04 10.85
N ALA A 264 36.97 28.09 9.55
CA ALA A 264 36.01 27.69 8.50
C ALA A 264 35.75 26.18 8.51
N SER A 265 36.77 25.36 8.71
CA SER A 265 36.63 23.91 8.80
C SER A 265 35.85 23.48 10.04
N LEU A 266 36.04 24.15 11.18
CA LEU A 266 35.28 23.89 12.40
C LEU A 266 33.78 24.17 12.20
N ILE A 267 33.41 25.30 11.63
CA ILE A 267 32.01 25.65 11.37
C ILE A 267 31.39 24.65 10.37
N MET A 268 32.07 24.33 9.29
CA MET A 268 31.59 23.37 8.30
C MET A 268 31.35 21.98 8.93
N THR A 269 32.26 21.53 9.79
CA THR A 269 32.14 20.27 10.53
C THR A 269 30.92 20.30 11.48
N ILE A 270 30.73 21.36 12.23
CA ILE A 270 29.58 21.50 13.15
C ILE A 270 28.26 21.51 12.36
N VAL A 271 28.18 22.25 11.26
CA VAL A 271 26.98 22.32 10.42
C VAL A 271 26.66 20.97 9.80
N PHE A 272 27.70 20.26 9.29
CA PHE A 272 27.55 18.92 8.69
C PHE A 272 27.03 17.91 9.72
N PHE A 273 27.70 17.77 10.86
CA PHE A 273 27.28 16.80 11.89
C PHE A 273 25.96 17.19 12.54
N GLY A 274 25.72 18.47 12.77
CA GLY A 274 24.42 18.98 13.25
C GLY A 274 23.27 18.63 12.29
N GLY A 275 23.50 18.82 10.99
CA GLY A 275 22.51 18.43 9.95
C GLY A 275 22.27 16.92 9.92
N LEU A 276 23.33 16.10 9.97
CA LEU A 276 23.23 14.64 10.02
C LEU A 276 22.47 14.17 11.27
N GLN A 277 22.77 14.76 12.43
CA GLN A 277 22.06 14.46 13.68
C GLN A 277 20.57 14.76 13.58
N LEU A 278 20.19 15.89 12.98
CA LEU A 278 18.78 16.24 12.75
C LEU A 278 18.08 15.24 11.83
N ILE A 279 18.75 14.73 10.79
CA ILE A 279 18.20 13.70 9.91
C ILE A 279 17.94 12.40 10.70
N ILE A 280 18.91 11.95 11.51
CA ILE A 280 18.76 10.76 12.36
C ILE A 280 17.62 10.90 13.34
N LEU A 281 17.51 12.04 14.03
CA LEU A 281 16.40 12.34 14.94
C LEU A 281 15.07 12.38 14.19
N GLY A 282 15.04 12.88 12.96
CA GLY A 282 13.86 12.86 12.10
C GLY A 282 13.40 11.43 11.77
N ILE A 283 14.33 10.52 11.45
CA ILE A 283 14.02 9.11 11.21
C ILE A 283 13.41 8.49 12.47
N ILE A 284 14.05 8.66 13.63
CA ILE A 284 13.53 8.18 14.92
C ILE A 284 12.13 8.75 15.19
N GLY A 285 11.95 10.05 14.95
CA GLY A 285 10.66 10.73 15.09
C GLY A 285 9.54 10.12 14.27
N ILE A 286 9.82 9.66 13.04
CA ILE A 286 8.83 8.96 12.19
C ILE A 286 8.38 7.66 12.87
N TYR A 287 9.29 6.82 13.39
CA TYR A 287 8.93 5.56 14.07
C TYR A 287 8.18 5.83 15.37
N ILE A 288 8.62 6.79 16.19
CA ILE A 288 7.90 7.19 17.41
C ILE A 288 6.50 7.68 17.06
N GLY A 289 6.35 8.48 16.00
CA GLY A 289 5.05 8.94 15.52
C GLY A 289 4.10 7.81 15.13
N LYS A 290 4.60 6.73 14.52
CA LYS A 290 3.81 5.52 14.22
C LYS A 290 3.41 4.78 15.48
N ILE A 291 4.33 4.56 16.40
CA ILE A 291 4.04 3.95 17.71
C ILE A 291 2.96 4.76 18.44
N PHE A 292 3.09 6.09 18.50
CA PHE A 292 2.12 6.97 19.13
C PHE A 292 0.72 6.89 18.51
N LYS A 293 0.61 6.75 17.18
CA LYS A 293 -0.67 6.54 16.51
C LYS A 293 -1.27 5.19 16.90
N GLN A 294 -0.45 4.14 16.92
CA GLN A 294 -0.88 2.78 17.23
C GLN A 294 -1.31 2.62 18.69
N THR A 295 -0.59 3.21 19.64
CA THR A 295 -0.90 3.12 21.08
C THR A 295 -2.16 3.85 21.50
N LYS A 296 -2.62 4.83 20.68
CA LYS A 296 -3.91 5.51 20.93
C LYS A 296 -5.11 4.58 20.77
N ALA A 297 -4.96 3.42 20.13
CA ALA A 297 -6.02 2.46 19.88
C ALA A 297 -7.32 3.07 19.33
N ARG A 298 -7.23 4.14 18.56
CA ARG A 298 -8.38 4.75 17.89
C ARG A 298 -8.81 3.84 16.75
N PRO A 299 -10.13 3.73 16.45
CA PRO A 299 -10.58 3.00 15.26
C PRO A 299 -9.88 3.52 14.01
N ALA A 300 -9.37 2.60 13.17
CA ALA A 300 -8.68 2.97 11.95
C ALA A 300 -9.62 3.67 10.95
N TYR A 301 -10.89 3.31 10.96
CA TYR A 301 -11.97 3.94 10.18
C TYR A 301 -13.26 4.00 11.01
N ILE A 302 -14.22 4.82 10.60
CA ILE A 302 -15.53 4.96 11.25
C ILE A 302 -16.62 4.80 10.19
N ILE A 303 -17.44 3.76 10.34
CA ILE A 303 -18.60 3.55 9.48
C ILE A 303 -19.74 4.44 10.00
N GLN A 304 -20.24 5.30 9.15
CA GLN A 304 -21.40 6.15 9.42
C GLN A 304 -22.71 5.47 9.02
N GLU A 305 -22.69 4.72 7.92
CA GLU A 305 -23.88 4.09 7.36
C GLU A 305 -23.50 2.77 6.66
N ARG A 306 -24.42 1.82 6.65
CA ARG A 306 -24.30 0.54 5.93
C ARG A 306 -25.65 0.01 5.49
N SER A 307 -25.67 -0.82 4.42
CA SER A 307 -26.86 -1.57 3.98
C SER A 307 -27.09 -2.81 4.83
#